data_c5badb77a1d61e8fbc10ec7f68efaf35
#
_entry.id   c5badb77a1d61e8fbc10ec7f68efaf35
#
_cell.length_a   1.000
_cell.length_b   1.000
_cell.length_c   1.000
_cell.angle_alpha   90.00
_cell.angle_beta   90.00
_cell.angle_gamma   90.00
#
_symmetry.space_group_name_H-M   'P 1'
#
loop_
_entity.id
_entity.type
_entity.pdbx_description
1 polymer ?
#
loop_
_entity_poly.entity_id
_entity_poly.type
_entity_poly.pdbx_seq_one_letter_code
_entity_poly.pdbx_strand_id
1 'polypeptide(L)'
;MFQLRSFSRGVFVASCLMACGICGAQVIAPRTLNMQQVVELAQENSISAMSNRNSFAASYWSFRSYRAQLLPSLSLNAGLFNFNRSLVQLQDYNTGAISYRANYNMNNDVSLNFRQNIPWTGGTVSLSTSLQRLDQYSPARLTTYYAQPVYLTYTQSLWGFNQFKWSKETEPKQYEIAKRQYIENMEQLSQTTISLFWSCVSSKENYERALKSFEEGKRLFEAGQTRFAMGTITRDQLMQIEVRVLNDSLNLSNSRVNLRTTMNRLCSYIGYQENTELNLIIDYEIPDVTLDYNDVLERALQNSSFRLRQEVQYVQADENVARAKANRGLSASLNTRFGMSGSADKLGDTFVQLKDQEVIGVSLNIPILDWGQGRGRVRMAEAQAQTTRNQLEQSMIDYRQDLYTQVVQFNDQRSQCEIARRAADLADESYELALKNFGSGSMTMTQLDQLKDKRDQAVSSYLSKVAGFWNSYFGIRRATLYDYISGTDISAEFDKLVK
;
A
#
# COMPACT_ATOMS: atom_id res chain seq x y z
N MET A 1 41.78 22.38 49.48
CA MET A 1 41.08 23.66 49.37
C MET A 1 40.73 23.92 47.94
N PHE A 2 39.64 23.32 47.45
CA PHE A 2 39.01 23.67 46.21
C PHE A 2 37.51 23.31 46.35
N GLN A 3 36.69 24.31 46.20
CA GLN A 3 35.24 24.28 46.43
C GLN A 3 34.52 23.50 45.34
N LEU A 4 33.71 22.55 45.76
CA LEU A 4 32.64 21.91 44.98
C LEU A 4 31.50 22.92 44.78
N ARG A 5 31.30 23.38 43.56
CA ARG A 5 30.07 24.08 43.15
C ARG A 5 28.97 23.06 42.84
N SER A 6 27.98 23.10 43.67
CA SER A 6 26.73 22.36 43.52
C SER A 6 25.98 22.76 42.22
N PHE A 7 25.76 21.84 41.30
CA PHE A 7 24.80 22.01 40.24
C PHE A 7 23.40 21.66 40.77
N SER A 8 22.59 22.67 40.96
CA SER A 8 21.21 22.58 41.37
C SER A 8 20.40 21.80 40.27
N ARG A 9 19.78 20.73 40.70
CA ARG A 9 18.75 20.01 39.93
C ARG A 9 17.53 20.93 39.79
N GLY A 10 17.40 21.60 38.66
CA GLY A 10 16.15 22.21 38.21
C GLY A 10 15.19 21.11 37.76
N VAL A 11 14.28 20.72 38.66
CA VAL A 11 13.12 19.91 38.31
C VAL A 11 12.20 20.81 37.50
N PHE A 12 12.19 20.63 36.16
CA PHE A 12 11.14 21.17 35.32
C PHE A 12 9.89 20.31 35.55
N VAL A 13 9.08 20.73 36.50
CA VAL A 13 7.68 20.31 36.58
C VAL A 13 6.96 21.00 35.42
N ALA A 14 6.85 20.30 34.31
CA ALA A 14 5.97 20.69 33.24
C ALA A 14 4.54 20.55 33.76
N SER A 15 3.93 21.68 34.11
CA SER A 15 2.50 21.81 34.38
C SER A 15 1.74 21.48 33.10
N CYS A 16 1.34 20.22 32.96
CA CYS A 16 0.32 19.82 32.01
C CYS A 16 -1.00 20.40 32.50
N LEU A 17 -1.30 21.63 32.12
CA LEU A 17 -2.63 22.15 32.09
C LEU A 17 -3.44 21.28 31.15
N MET A 18 -4.25 20.38 31.72
CA MET A 18 -5.38 19.77 31.04
C MET A 18 -6.29 20.87 30.51
N ALA A 19 -6.09 21.25 29.27
CA ALA A 19 -7.18 21.80 28.48
C ALA A 19 -8.13 20.62 28.20
N CYS A 20 -9.02 20.34 29.14
CA CYS A 20 -10.27 19.63 28.85
C CYS A 20 -11.02 20.49 27.87
N GLY A 21 -10.69 20.35 26.58
CA GLY A 21 -11.55 20.78 25.50
C GLY A 21 -12.87 20.05 25.69
N ILE A 22 -13.88 20.78 26.11
CA ILE A 22 -15.28 20.38 26.02
C ILE A 22 -15.48 20.00 24.56
N CYS A 23 -15.45 18.70 24.28
CA CYS A 23 -15.91 18.16 23.03
C CYS A 23 -17.42 18.38 23.01
N GLY A 24 -17.83 19.59 22.68
CA GLY A 24 -19.20 19.88 22.35
C GLY A 24 -19.57 18.93 21.23
N ALA A 25 -20.50 18.03 21.50
CA ALA A 25 -21.18 17.30 20.45
C ALA A 25 -21.83 18.36 19.54
N GLN A 26 -21.12 18.79 18.51
CA GLN A 26 -21.75 19.52 17.43
C GLN A 26 -22.78 18.57 16.85
N VAL A 27 -24.05 18.88 17.08
CA VAL A 27 -25.15 18.36 16.28
C VAL A 27 -24.89 18.88 14.88
N ILE A 28 -24.16 18.10 14.11
CA ILE A 28 -23.86 18.40 12.72
C ILE A 28 -25.20 18.28 12.01
N ALA A 29 -25.71 19.40 11.52
CA ALA A 29 -26.89 19.43 10.65
C ALA A 29 -26.66 18.40 9.51
N PRO A 30 -27.72 17.70 9.05
CA PRO A 30 -27.55 16.67 8.02
C PRO A 30 -26.86 17.30 6.82
N ARG A 31 -25.61 16.85 6.56
CA ARG A 31 -24.82 17.34 5.43
C ARG A 31 -25.39 16.70 4.18
N THR A 32 -25.80 17.55 3.27
CA THR A 32 -26.22 17.14 1.93
C THR A 32 -24.98 16.94 1.07
N LEU A 33 -24.75 15.72 0.61
CA LEU A 33 -23.56 15.35 -0.15
C LEU A 33 -23.95 14.73 -1.49
N ASN A 34 -23.29 15.19 -2.56
CA ASN A 34 -23.35 14.52 -3.85
C ASN A 34 -22.23 13.46 -3.97
N MET A 35 -22.28 12.65 -5.02
CA MET A 35 -21.32 11.56 -5.26
C MET A 35 -19.86 12.04 -5.29
N GLN A 36 -19.59 13.18 -5.95
CA GLN A 36 -18.24 13.73 -6.07
C GLN A 36 -17.71 14.19 -4.71
N GLN A 37 -18.51 14.89 -3.92
CA GLN A 37 -18.13 15.34 -2.57
C GLN A 37 -17.82 14.17 -1.64
N VAL A 38 -18.57 13.07 -1.76
CA VAL A 38 -18.32 11.86 -0.96
C VAL A 38 -16.98 11.24 -1.35
N VAL A 39 -16.64 11.23 -2.64
CA VAL A 39 -15.32 10.76 -3.12
C VAL A 39 -14.19 11.66 -2.62
N GLU A 40 -14.34 12.98 -2.71
CA GLU A 40 -13.35 13.94 -2.21
C GLU A 40 -13.10 13.75 -0.70
N LEU A 41 -14.18 13.65 0.09
CA LEU A 41 -14.07 13.37 1.53
C LEU A 41 -13.36 12.04 1.84
N ALA A 42 -13.63 10.99 1.06
CA ALA A 42 -12.97 9.72 1.23
C ALA A 42 -11.47 9.82 0.90
N GLN A 43 -11.11 10.56 -0.15
CA GLN A 43 -9.72 10.81 -0.53
C GLN A 43 -8.96 11.64 0.50
N GLU A 44 -9.63 12.53 1.21
CA GLU A 44 -9.03 13.37 2.24
C GLU A 44 -8.90 12.65 3.58
N ASN A 45 -9.96 12.00 4.06
CA ASN A 45 -10.10 11.61 5.45
C ASN A 45 -10.09 10.10 5.71
N SER A 46 -10.22 9.25 4.67
CA SER A 46 -10.29 7.80 4.90
C SER A 46 -8.96 7.23 5.38
N ILE A 47 -9.04 6.18 6.21
CA ILE A 47 -7.87 5.42 6.67
C ILE A 47 -7.12 4.82 5.46
N SER A 48 -7.83 4.41 4.42
CA SER A 48 -7.24 3.91 3.19
C SER A 48 -6.43 4.97 2.45
N ALA A 49 -6.92 6.23 2.39
CA ALA A 49 -6.16 7.34 1.81
C ALA A 49 -4.89 7.64 2.61
N MET A 50 -4.99 7.65 3.94
CA MET A 50 -3.82 7.83 4.82
C MET A 50 -2.80 6.69 4.63
N SER A 51 -3.25 5.45 4.53
CA SER A 51 -2.39 4.29 4.26
C SER A 51 -1.68 4.40 2.91
N ASN A 52 -2.39 4.84 1.86
CA ASN A 52 -1.80 5.07 0.54
C ASN A 52 -0.74 6.17 0.57
N ARG A 53 -0.99 7.29 1.26
CA ARG A 53 0.00 8.36 1.46
C ARG A 53 1.25 7.85 2.17
N ASN A 54 1.08 7.08 3.25
CA ASN A 54 2.20 6.50 4.00
C ASN A 54 2.99 5.49 3.17
N SER A 55 2.32 4.66 2.36
CA SER A 55 2.97 3.70 1.45
C SER A 55 3.79 4.41 0.37
N PHE A 56 3.26 5.50 -0.19
CA PHE A 56 4.01 6.34 -1.12
C PHE A 56 5.22 7.00 -0.44
N ALA A 57 5.02 7.57 0.76
CA ALA A 57 6.10 8.18 1.54
C ALA A 57 7.22 7.17 1.85
N ALA A 58 6.88 5.93 2.21
CA ALA A 58 7.86 4.85 2.39
C ALA A 58 8.66 4.58 1.12
N SER A 59 8.01 4.53 -0.04
CA SER A 59 8.67 4.34 -1.34
C SER A 59 9.58 5.50 -1.73
N TYR A 60 9.14 6.73 -1.46
CA TYR A 60 9.97 7.92 -1.65
C TYR A 60 11.24 7.88 -0.80
N TRP A 61 11.12 7.57 0.50
CA TRP A 61 12.27 7.50 1.39
C TRP A 61 13.19 6.32 1.06
N SER A 62 12.65 5.21 0.56
CA SER A 62 13.43 4.10 0.01
C SER A 62 14.29 4.55 -1.18
N PHE A 63 13.69 5.23 -2.15
CA PHE A 63 14.42 5.77 -3.30
C PHE A 63 15.45 6.82 -2.88
N ARG A 64 15.11 7.69 -1.93
CA ARG A 64 16.05 8.67 -1.39
C ARG A 64 17.22 8.02 -0.66
N SER A 65 16.95 6.96 0.10
CA SER A 65 17.98 6.13 0.76
C SER A 65 18.91 5.48 -0.27
N TYR A 66 18.35 4.91 -1.34
CA TYR A 66 19.14 4.39 -2.45
C TYR A 66 20.06 5.48 -3.05
N ARG A 67 19.53 6.66 -3.33
CA ARG A 67 20.35 7.79 -3.84
C ARG A 67 21.46 8.19 -2.86
N ALA A 68 21.17 8.17 -1.55
CA ALA A 68 22.13 8.47 -0.52
C ALA A 68 23.26 7.41 -0.45
N GLN A 69 22.99 6.13 -0.74
CA GLN A 69 24.03 5.10 -0.81
C GLN A 69 25.07 5.32 -1.92
N LEU A 70 24.75 6.15 -2.91
CA LEU A 70 25.66 6.54 -3.98
C LEU A 70 26.54 7.74 -3.59
N LEU A 71 26.26 8.39 -2.48
CA LEU A 71 27.01 9.51 -1.94
C LEU A 71 28.02 9.04 -0.88
N PRO A 72 29.07 9.85 -0.58
CA PRO A 72 29.99 9.53 0.48
C PRO A 72 29.27 9.45 1.85
N SER A 73 29.65 8.47 2.64
CA SER A 73 29.16 8.32 4.01
C SER A 73 30.31 8.49 5.01
N LEU A 74 30.06 9.16 6.12
CA LEU A 74 30.99 9.31 7.24
C LEU A 74 30.40 8.63 8.47
N SER A 75 31.16 7.70 9.06
CA SER A 75 30.75 6.96 10.25
C SER A 75 31.85 6.97 11.31
N LEU A 76 31.45 7.22 12.55
CA LEU A 76 32.29 7.07 13.74
C LEU A 76 31.92 5.75 14.43
N ASN A 77 32.90 4.87 14.62
CA ASN A 77 32.74 3.65 15.38
C ASN A 77 33.61 3.73 16.64
N ALA A 78 33.06 3.35 17.77
CA ALA A 78 33.76 3.30 19.03
C ALA A 78 33.48 1.98 19.75
N GLY A 79 34.52 1.20 19.99
CA GLY A 79 34.48 0.01 20.83
C GLY A 79 35.08 0.37 22.20
N LEU A 80 34.22 0.53 23.20
CA LEU A 80 34.64 0.93 24.53
C LEU A 80 34.44 -0.20 25.54
N PHE A 81 35.40 -0.32 26.49
CA PHE A 81 35.33 -1.28 27.58
C PHE A 81 35.27 -2.75 27.14
N ASN A 82 35.91 -3.11 26.04
CA ASN A 82 36.03 -4.51 25.61
C ASN A 82 37.03 -5.23 26.55
N PHE A 83 36.52 -5.69 27.70
CA PHE A 83 37.29 -6.42 28.68
C PHE A 83 37.28 -7.92 28.34
N ASN A 84 38.46 -8.50 28.19
CA ASN A 84 38.66 -9.91 27.98
C ASN A 84 39.45 -10.51 29.15
N ARG A 85 38.88 -11.55 29.77
CA ARG A 85 39.55 -12.36 30.78
C ARG A 85 39.41 -13.82 30.38
N SER A 86 40.40 -14.33 29.66
CA SER A 86 40.39 -15.68 29.13
C SER A 86 41.75 -16.35 29.30
N LEU A 87 41.76 -17.69 29.16
CA LEU A 87 42.97 -18.45 29.00
C LEU A 87 43.20 -18.69 27.50
N VAL A 88 44.37 -18.34 27.03
CA VAL A 88 44.79 -18.63 25.64
C VAL A 88 45.78 -19.78 25.66
N GLN A 89 45.56 -20.76 24.82
CA GLN A 89 46.44 -21.87 24.59
C GLN A 89 47.65 -21.38 23.78
N LEU A 90 48.83 -21.52 24.34
CA LEU A 90 50.10 -21.24 23.66
C LEU A 90 50.90 -22.54 23.54
N GLN A 91 51.42 -22.77 22.36
CA GLN A 91 52.38 -23.86 22.10
C GLN A 91 53.79 -23.26 22.10
N ASP A 92 54.63 -23.82 22.92
CA ASP A 92 56.05 -23.43 22.95
C ASP A 92 56.75 -23.92 21.68
N TYR A 93 57.39 -22.99 20.98
CA TYR A 93 58.03 -23.25 19.69
C TYR A 93 59.17 -24.27 19.79
N ASN A 94 59.91 -24.29 20.90
CA ASN A 94 61.11 -25.14 21.04
C ASN A 94 60.75 -26.53 21.57
N THR A 95 59.77 -26.63 22.46
CA THR A 95 59.44 -27.89 23.12
C THR A 95 58.17 -28.56 22.62
N GLY A 96 57.34 -27.82 21.82
CA GLY A 96 56.04 -28.29 21.39
C GLY A 96 55.00 -28.37 22.53
N ALA A 97 55.37 -28.02 23.76
CA ALA A 97 54.53 -28.13 24.93
C ALA A 97 53.36 -27.10 24.87
N ILE A 98 52.16 -27.57 25.18
CA ILE A 98 50.98 -26.74 25.26
C ILE A 98 50.83 -26.20 26.67
N SER A 99 50.72 -24.88 26.81
CA SER A 99 50.46 -24.19 28.08
C SER A 99 49.28 -23.26 27.95
N TYR A 100 48.50 -23.08 29.03
CA TYR A 100 47.44 -22.10 29.09
C TYR A 100 47.93 -20.86 29.83
N ARG A 101 47.91 -19.73 29.12
CA ARG A 101 48.30 -18.42 29.70
C ARG A 101 47.08 -17.51 29.83
N ALA A 102 47.07 -16.82 30.97
CA ALA A 102 46.05 -15.79 31.19
C ALA A 102 46.25 -14.63 30.22
N ASN A 103 45.22 -14.31 29.47
CA ASN A 103 45.14 -13.13 28.61
C ASN A 103 44.07 -12.20 29.12
N TYR A 104 44.47 -11.32 30.03
CA TYR A 104 43.54 -10.34 30.62
C TYR A 104 43.90 -8.98 30.02
N ASN A 105 42.97 -8.43 29.26
CA ASN A 105 43.14 -7.15 28.59
C ASN A 105 41.83 -6.38 28.49
N MET A 106 41.94 -5.10 28.30
CA MET A 106 40.86 -4.20 27.91
C MET A 106 41.27 -3.48 26.63
N ASN A 107 40.43 -3.61 25.63
CA ASN A 107 40.64 -2.98 24.33
C ASN A 107 39.58 -1.88 24.12
N ASN A 108 40.06 -0.68 23.83
CA ASN A 108 39.23 0.46 23.47
C ASN A 108 39.69 0.94 22.11
N ASP A 109 38.79 1.09 21.18
CA ASP A 109 39.07 1.56 19.84
C ASP A 109 38.09 2.63 19.40
N VAL A 110 38.56 3.57 18.62
CA VAL A 110 37.75 4.59 17.96
C VAL A 110 38.23 4.71 16.52
N SER A 111 37.31 4.69 15.59
CA SER A 111 37.62 4.85 14.18
C SER A 111 36.59 5.73 13.46
N LEU A 112 37.10 6.59 12.60
CA LEU A 112 36.30 7.43 11.72
C LEU A 112 36.52 6.94 10.30
N ASN A 113 35.42 6.59 9.61
CA ASN A 113 35.45 6.02 8.25
C ASN A 113 34.65 6.90 7.29
N PHE A 114 35.31 7.38 6.26
CA PHE A 114 34.71 8.01 5.10
C PHE A 114 34.67 6.99 3.96
N ARG A 115 33.48 6.58 3.49
CA ARG A 115 33.27 5.54 2.49
C ARG A 115 32.54 6.08 1.29
N GLN A 116 33.02 5.73 0.10
CA GLN A 116 32.36 6.00 -1.19
C GLN A 116 32.22 4.72 -1.99
N ASN A 117 31.00 4.41 -2.38
CA ASN A 117 30.73 3.33 -3.33
C ASN A 117 30.95 3.83 -4.76
N ILE A 118 31.48 2.97 -5.64
CA ILE A 118 31.72 3.28 -7.06
C ILE A 118 30.72 2.44 -7.91
N PRO A 119 29.60 3.04 -8.34
CA PRO A 119 28.52 2.26 -8.98
C PRO A 119 28.90 1.57 -10.29
N TRP A 120 29.78 2.17 -11.08
CA TRP A 120 30.19 1.65 -12.39
C TRP A 120 31.09 0.40 -12.31
N THR A 121 31.96 0.32 -11.30
CA THR A 121 32.85 -0.85 -11.10
C THR A 121 32.32 -1.83 -10.06
N GLY A 122 31.43 -1.39 -9.17
CA GLY A 122 30.98 -2.17 -8.01
C GLY A 122 31.98 -2.18 -6.86
N GLY A 123 33.03 -1.33 -6.92
CA GLY A 123 34.05 -1.20 -5.88
C GLY A 123 33.66 -0.21 -4.79
N THR A 124 34.49 -0.18 -3.75
CA THR A 124 34.37 0.75 -2.61
C THR A 124 35.72 1.34 -2.28
N VAL A 125 35.78 2.68 -2.14
CA VAL A 125 36.91 3.42 -1.59
C VAL A 125 36.55 3.87 -0.19
N SER A 126 37.43 3.69 0.76
CA SER A 126 37.28 4.24 2.11
C SER A 126 38.57 4.89 2.61
N LEU A 127 38.41 6.09 3.17
CA LEU A 127 39.46 6.81 3.89
C LEU A 127 39.12 6.75 5.38
N SER A 128 40.05 6.24 6.18
CA SER A 128 39.76 5.98 7.59
C SER A 128 40.89 6.44 8.46
N THR A 129 40.57 6.77 9.72
CA THR A 129 41.51 6.99 10.81
C THR A 129 41.07 6.13 11.99
N SER A 130 42.02 5.58 12.72
CA SER A 130 41.72 4.78 13.91
C SER A 130 42.77 4.96 15.01
N LEU A 131 42.30 4.89 16.24
CA LEU A 131 43.09 4.88 17.45
C LEU A 131 42.59 3.74 18.35
N GLN A 132 43.50 2.92 18.78
CA GLN A 132 43.26 1.81 19.70
C GLN A 132 44.11 1.98 20.95
N ARG A 133 43.56 1.72 22.12
CA ARG A 133 44.24 1.58 23.38
C ARG A 133 44.03 0.19 23.91
N LEU A 134 45.13 -0.52 24.14
CA LEU A 134 45.17 -1.85 24.73
C LEU A 134 45.78 -1.78 26.11
N ASP A 135 44.99 -2.04 27.15
CA ASP A 135 45.47 -2.21 28.51
C ASP A 135 45.56 -3.70 28.80
N GLN A 136 46.75 -4.22 28.89
CA GLN A 136 47.04 -5.62 29.26
C GLN A 136 47.24 -5.70 30.78
N TYR A 137 46.55 -6.65 31.43
CA TYR A 137 46.62 -6.85 32.89
C TYR A 137 47.41 -8.10 33.30
N SER A 138 47.61 -9.05 32.39
CA SER A 138 48.35 -10.29 32.61
C SER A 138 49.02 -10.73 31.29
N PRO A 139 50.27 -11.23 31.33
CA PRO A 139 51.10 -11.54 32.50
C PRO A 139 51.75 -10.31 33.16
N ALA A 140 51.89 -9.18 32.46
CA ALA A 140 52.37 -7.91 32.98
C ALA A 140 51.38 -6.80 32.66
N ARG A 141 51.41 -5.75 33.49
CA ARG A 141 50.60 -4.54 33.20
C ARG A 141 51.31 -3.71 32.15
N LEU A 142 50.70 -3.56 31.00
CA LEU A 142 51.21 -2.77 29.89
C LEU A 142 50.05 -2.04 29.24
N THR A 143 50.25 -0.75 28.95
CA THR A 143 49.32 0.01 28.13
C THR A 143 49.99 0.33 26.81
N THR A 144 49.38 -0.02 25.72
CA THR A 144 49.89 0.24 24.38
C THR A 144 48.83 0.97 23.56
N TYR A 145 49.27 2.02 22.88
CA TYR A 145 48.45 2.74 21.92
C TYR A 145 48.86 2.35 20.51
N TYR A 146 47.88 2.13 19.64
CA TYR A 146 48.07 1.88 18.22
C TYR A 146 47.24 2.88 17.44
N ALA A 147 47.86 3.68 16.60
CA ALA A 147 47.18 4.62 15.75
C ALA A 147 47.42 4.37 14.28
N GLN A 148 46.38 4.50 13.50
CA GLN A 148 46.44 4.62 12.05
C GLN A 148 45.86 6.00 11.68
N PRO A 149 46.66 7.07 11.64
CA PRO A 149 46.16 8.42 11.43
C PRO A 149 45.41 8.62 10.14
N VAL A 150 45.89 7.97 9.07
CA VAL A 150 45.24 7.96 7.75
C VAL A 150 45.53 6.63 7.06
N TYR A 151 44.51 5.99 6.59
CA TYR A 151 44.64 4.86 5.66
C TYR A 151 43.52 4.85 4.62
N LEU A 152 43.91 4.65 3.38
CA LEU A 152 43.05 4.52 2.23
C LEU A 152 42.86 3.04 1.92
N THR A 153 41.65 2.57 1.86
CA THR A 153 41.32 1.20 1.46
C THR A 153 40.50 1.23 0.17
N TYR A 154 40.91 0.43 -0.81
CA TYR A 154 40.12 0.18 -2.01
C TYR A 154 39.82 -1.29 -2.13
N THR A 155 38.54 -1.62 -2.29
CA THR A 155 38.07 -2.99 -2.49
C THR A 155 37.30 -3.03 -3.81
N GLN A 156 37.72 -3.94 -4.70
CA GLN A 156 37.12 -4.10 -6.03
C GLN A 156 36.93 -5.56 -6.36
N SER A 157 35.71 -5.96 -6.70
CA SER A 157 35.49 -7.24 -7.38
C SER A 157 35.92 -7.13 -8.83
N LEU A 158 36.93 -7.91 -9.24
CA LEU A 158 37.47 -7.91 -10.60
C LEU A 158 36.63 -8.77 -11.53
N TRP A 159 36.22 -9.95 -11.04
CA TRP A 159 35.28 -10.85 -11.69
C TRP A 159 34.20 -11.21 -10.69
N GLY A 160 33.03 -10.58 -10.85
CA GLY A 160 31.92 -10.77 -9.93
C GLY A 160 30.67 -10.02 -10.36
N PHE A 161 29.65 -10.15 -9.56
CA PHE A 161 28.36 -9.49 -9.77
C PHE A 161 28.42 -8.04 -9.26
N ASN A 162 28.05 -7.08 -10.11
CA ASN A 162 27.93 -5.68 -9.73
C ASN A 162 26.46 -5.33 -9.44
N GLN A 163 26.09 -5.29 -8.17
CA GLN A 163 24.74 -4.95 -7.71
C GLN A 163 24.32 -3.53 -8.12
N PHE A 164 25.25 -2.54 -8.05
CA PHE A 164 24.92 -1.14 -8.33
C PHE A 164 24.49 -0.90 -9.78
N LYS A 165 25.01 -1.70 -10.73
CA LYS A 165 24.59 -1.63 -12.13
C LYS A 165 23.09 -1.90 -12.27
N TRP A 166 22.59 -2.94 -11.62
CA TRP A 166 21.19 -3.36 -11.67
C TRP A 166 20.29 -2.43 -10.87
N SER A 167 20.70 -2.05 -9.66
CA SER A 167 19.96 -1.08 -8.84
C SER A 167 19.81 0.27 -9.53
N LYS A 168 20.81 0.72 -10.31
CA LYS A 168 20.72 1.95 -11.08
C LYS A 168 19.61 1.91 -12.14
N GLU A 169 19.32 0.75 -12.67
CA GLU A 169 18.26 0.56 -13.67
C GLU A 169 16.89 0.35 -13.04
N THR A 170 16.82 -0.39 -11.91
CA THR A 170 15.56 -0.78 -11.29
C THR A 170 15.00 0.27 -10.34
N GLU A 171 15.82 0.92 -9.51
CA GLU A 171 15.35 1.83 -8.45
C GLU A 171 14.59 3.07 -8.96
N PRO A 172 15.03 3.76 -10.06
CA PRO A 172 14.24 4.86 -10.62
C PRO A 172 12.88 4.39 -11.15
N LYS A 173 12.84 3.20 -11.78
CA LYS A 173 11.59 2.61 -12.27
C LYS A 173 10.66 2.22 -11.12
N GLN A 174 11.20 1.67 -10.03
CA GLN A 174 10.43 1.35 -8.81
C GLN A 174 9.80 2.60 -8.20
N TYR A 175 10.53 3.72 -8.19
CA TYR A 175 9.96 4.98 -7.70
C TYR A 175 8.86 5.52 -8.61
N GLU A 176 9.01 5.39 -9.93
CA GLU A 176 7.97 5.79 -10.89
C GLU A 176 6.73 4.88 -10.80
N ILE A 177 6.94 3.57 -10.58
CA ILE A 177 5.86 2.63 -10.25
C ILE A 177 5.11 3.08 -9.00
N ALA A 178 5.82 3.47 -7.94
CA ALA A 178 5.21 3.91 -6.69
C ALA A 178 4.33 5.16 -6.87
N LYS A 179 4.71 6.11 -7.72
CA LYS A 179 3.89 7.28 -8.06
C LYS A 179 2.58 6.86 -8.74
N ARG A 180 2.70 6.05 -9.80
CA ARG A 180 1.52 5.57 -10.55
C ARG A 180 0.62 4.72 -9.67
N GLN A 181 1.20 3.83 -8.87
CA GLN A 181 0.49 2.99 -7.92
C GLN A 181 -0.28 3.80 -6.87
N TYR A 182 0.27 4.92 -6.42
CA TYR A 182 -0.44 5.84 -5.53
C TYR A 182 -1.72 6.36 -6.18
N ILE A 183 -1.65 6.83 -7.44
CA ILE A 183 -2.83 7.32 -8.18
C ILE A 183 -3.82 6.17 -8.42
N GLU A 184 -3.36 5.00 -8.87
CA GLU A 184 -4.18 3.79 -9.05
C GLU A 184 -4.93 3.41 -7.75
N ASN A 185 -4.25 3.48 -6.60
CA ASN A 185 -4.84 3.18 -5.31
C ASN A 185 -5.88 4.25 -4.87
N MET A 186 -5.64 5.53 -5.20
CA MET A 186 -6.62 6.60 -4.94
C MET A 186 -7.86 6.43 -5.82
N GLU A 187 -7.71 6.02 -7.08
CA GLU A 187 -8.85 5.69 -7.95
C GLU A 187 -9.58 4.42 -7.49
N GLN A 188 -8.86 3.41 -6.99
CA GLN A 188 -9.47 2.25 -6.34
C GLN A 188 -10.30 2.64 -5.11
N LEU A 189 -9.79 3.57 -4.30
CA LEU A 189 -10.51 4.12 -3.16
C LEU A 189 -11.79 4.85 -3.63
N SER A 190 -11.70 5.66 -4.68
CA SER A 190 -12.84 6.32 -5.29
C SER A 190 -13.89 5.33 -5.78
N GLN A 191 -13.48 4.27 -6.47
CA GLN A 191 -14.36 3.18 -6.92
C GLN A 191 -15.08 2.50 -5.75
N THR A 192 -14.36 2.22 -4.66
CA THR A 192 -14.94 1.62 -3.45
C THR A 192 -15.95 2.56 -2.79
N THR A 193 -15.62 3.85 -2.71
CA THR A 193 -16.50 4.89 -2.16
C THR A 193 -17.81 4.97 -2.95
N ILE A 194 -17.73 4.91 -4.27
CA ILE A 194 -18.90 4.92 -5.15
C ILE A 194 -19.77 3.67 -4.96
N SER A 195 -19.16 2.52 -4.81
CA SER A 195 -19.90 1.30 -4.48
C SER A 195 -20.67 1.40 -3.16
N LEU A 196 -20.06 2.01 -2.14
CA LEU A 196 -20.70 2.26 -0.84
C LEU A 196 -21.81 3.33 -0.95
N PHE A 197 -21.57 4.38 -1.73
CA PHE A 197 -22.56 5.42 -2.00
C PHE A 197 -23.82 4.83 -2.64
N TRP A 198 -23.67 4.08 -3.74
CA TRP A 198 -24.80 3.47 -4.43
C TRP A 198 -25.49 2.37 -3.61
N SER A 199 -24.76 1.66 -2.78
CA SER A 199 -25.35 0.73 -1.79
C SER A 199 -26.25 1.47 -0.79
N CYS A 200 -25.80 2.64 -0.32
CA CYS A 200 -26.58 3.48 0.58
C CYS A 200 -27.81 4.06 -0.13
N VAL A 201 -27.66 4.55 -1.37
CA VAL A 201 -28.77 5.03 -2.20
C VAL A 201 -29.82 3.94 -2.40
N SER A 202 -29.40 2.73 -2.81
CA SER A 202 -30.32 1.61 -2.99
C SER A 202 -31.04 1.22 -1.71
N SER A 203 -30.36 1.28 -0.56
CA SER A 203 -30.98 1.00 0.74
C SER A 203 -31.97 2.08 1.17
N LYS A 204 -31.71 3.36 0.85
CA LYS A 204 -32.63 4.48 1.09
C LYS A 204 -33.90 4.32 0.25
N GLU A 205 -33.75 4.10 -1.03
CA GLU A 205 -34.87 3.85 -1.94
C GLU A 205 -35.72 2.65 -1.53
N ASN A 206 -35.07 1.57 -1.09
CA ASN A 206 -35.78 0.39 -0.57
C ASN A 206 -36.59 0.70 0.71
N TYR A 207 -36.00 1.50 1.62
CA TYR A 207 -36.67 1.92 2.83
C TYR A 207 -37.91 2.83 2.52
N GLU A 208 -37.75 3.80 1.62
CA GLU A 208 -38.83 4.71 1.23
C GLU A 208 -39.99 3.94 0.57
N ARG A 209 -39.68 2.98 -0.32
CA ARG A 209 -40.70 2.08 -0.91
C ARG A 209 -41.36 1.19 0.12
N ALA A 210 -40.61 0.62 1.06
CA ALA A 210 -41.15 -0.22 2.12
C ALA A 210 -42.09 0.58 3.03
N LEU A 211 -41.74 1.84 3.33
CA LEU A 211 -42.58 2.75 4.10
C LEU A 211 -43.90 3.06 3.37
N LYS A 212 -43.82 3.44 2.07
CA LYS A 212 -44.98 3.69 1.22
C LYS A 212 -45.89 2.44 1.16
N SER A 213 -45.31 1.27 0.94
CA SER A 213 -46.03 -0.02 0.88
C SER A 213 -46.75 -0.34 2.18
N PHE A 214 -46.12 -0.09 3.33
CA PHE A 214 -46.71 -0.32 4.64
C PHE A 214 -47.89 0.64 4.90
N GLU A 215 -47.76 1.92 4.55
CA GLU A 215 -48.85 2.89 4.69
C GLU A 215 -50.02 2.56 3.76
N GLU A 216 -49.74 2.16 2.51
CA GLU A 216 -50.77 1.69 1.58
C GLU A 216 -51.48 0.44 2.10
N GLY A 217 -50.69 -0.54 2.62
CA GLY A 217 -51.22 -1.75 3.22
C GLY A 217 -52.18 -1.48 4.38
N LYS A 218 -51.84 -0.52 5.28
CA LYS A 218 -52.73 -0.10 6.37
C LYS A 218 -54.07 0.46 5.85
N ARG A 219 -54.02 1.38 4.87
CA ARG A 219 -55.22 1.96 4.26
C ARG A 219 -56.10 0.90 3.61
N LEU A 220 -55.46 -0.09 2.91
CA LEU A 220 -56.17 -1.22 2.33
C LEU A 220 -56.83 -2.11 3.37
N PHE A 221 -56.17 -2.31 4.54
CA PHE A 221 -56.70 -3.11 5.64
C PHE A 221 -57.91 -2.43 6.29
N GLU A 222 -57.86 -1.12 6.55
CA GLU A 222 -58.97 -0.32 7.09
C GLU A 222 -60.19 -0.36 6.12
N ALA A 223 -59.95 -0.18 4.82
CA ALA A 223 -60.97 -0.31 3.79
C ALA A 223 -61.52 -1.74 3.71
N GLY A 224 -60.65 -2.75 3.87
CA GLY A 224 -61.02 -4.16 3.91
C GLY A 224 -61.92 -4.51 5.09
N GLN A 225 -61.60 -3.99 6.29
CA GLN A 225 -62.47 -4.18 7.45
C GLN A 225 -63.88 -3.58 7.24
N THR A 226 -63.95 -2.38 6.67
CA THR A 226 -65.23 -1.76 6.33
C THR A 226 -66.04 -2.60 5.31
N ARG A 227 -65.40 -3.08 4.26
CA ARG A 227 -66.00 -3.93 3.25
C ARG A 227 -66.45 -5.29 3.80
N PHE A 228 -65.68 -5.88 4.73
CA PHE A 228 -66.07 -7.10 5.42
C PHE A 228 -67.33 -6.88 6.29
N ALA A 229 -67.37 -5.77 7.05
CA ALA A 229 -68.53 -5.41 7.84
C ALA A 229 -69.79 -5.20 6.99
N MET A 230 -69.63 -4.71 5.74
CA MET A 230 -70.70 -4.59 4.73
C MET A 230 -71.03 -5.89 4.00
N GLY A 231 -70.30 -6.98 4.24
CA GLY A 231 -70.47 -8.27 3.60
C GLY A 231 -70.02 -8.33 2.15
N THR A 232 -69.19 -7.38 1.67
CA THR A 232 -68.75 -7.27 0.27
C THR A 232 -67.45 -8.05 -0.02
N ILE A 233 -66.72 -8.45 1.04
CA ILE A 233 -65.53 -9.34 0.93
C ILE A 233 -65.64 -10.49 1.91
N THR A 234 -64.94 -11.59 1.61
CA THR A 234 -64.89 -12.77 2.50
C THR A 234 -63.86 -12.57 3.64
N ARG A 235 -64.00 -13.41 4.68
CA ARG A 235 -63.04 -13.45 5.77
C ARG A 235 -61.62 -13.82 5.30
N ASP A 236 -61.55 -14.73 4.33
CA ASP A 236 -60.28 -15.13 3.71
C ASP A 236 -59.56 -13.94 3.03
N GLN A 237 -60.33 -13.13 2.26
CA GLN A 237 -59.81 -11.91 1.61
C GLN A 237 -59.31 -10.90 2.63
N LEU A 238 -60.03 -10.71 3.74
CA LEU A 238 -59.58 -9.83 4.83
C LEU A 238 -58.27 -10.35 5.47
N MET A 239 -58.18 -11.65 5.74
CA MET A 239 -56.94 -12.26 6.28
C MET A 239 -55.75 -12.10 5.31
N GLN A 240 -55.93 -12.23 4.01
CA GLN A 240 -54.90 -11.99 3.01
C GLN A 240 -54.39 -10.55 3.06
N ILE A 241 -55.25 -9.56 3.21
CA ILE A 241 -54.84 -8.16 3.38
C ILE A 241 -54.08 -7.96 4.70
N GLU A 242 -54.51 -8.61 5.78
CA GLU A 242 -53.82 -8.54 7.10
C GLU A 242 -52.43 -9.14 7.03
N VAL A 243 -52.27 -10.31 6.42
CA VAL A 243 -50.96 -10.96 6.21
C VAL A 243 -50.01 -10.05 5.39
N ARG A 244 -50.54 -9.36 4.37
CA ARG A 244 -49.76 -8.38 3.61
C ARG A 244 -49.24 -7.27 4.50
N VAL A 245 -50.10 -6.64 5.33
CA VAL A 245 -49.67 -5.56 6.23
C VAL A 245 -48.59 -6.02 7.20
N LEU A 246 -48.69 -7.24 7.73
CA LEU A 246 -47.68 -7.82 8.60
C LEU A 246 -46.36 -8.02 7.86
N ASN A 247 -46.40 -8.53 6.63
CA ASN A 247 -45.21 -8.70 5.79
C ASN A 247 -44.57 -7.35 5.42
N ASP A 248 -45.37 -6.34 5.06
CA ASP A 248 -44.91 -4.99 4.78
C ASP A 248 -44.28 -4.35 6.04
N SER A 249 -44.82 -4.60 7.24
CA SER A 249 -44.21 -4.17 8.51
C SER A 249 -42.85 -4.79 8.77
N LEU A 250 -42.70 -6.11 8.52
CA LEU A 250 -41.43 -6.81 8.63
C LEU A 250 -40.41 -6.28 7.63
N ASN A 251 -40.84 -6.08 6.38
CA ASN A 251 -39.99 -5.53 5.32
C ASN A 251 -39.53 -4.09 5.66
N LEU A 252 -40.39 -3.24 6.17
CA LEU A 252 -40.04 -1.89 6.64
C LEU A 252 -38.99 -1.93 7.76
N SER A 253 -39.18 -2.84 8.74
CA SER A 253 -38.21 -3.00 9.84
C SER A 253 -36.84 -3.41 9.31
N ASN A 254 -36.79 -4.41 8.42
CA ASN A 254 -35.56 -4.90 7.81
C ASN A 254 -34.87 -3.81 6.96
N SER A 255 -35.64 -3.09 6.14
CA SER A 255 -35.13 -2.00 5.30
C SER A 255 -34.56 -0.85 6.12
N ARG A 256 -35.18 -0.52 7.26
CA ARG A 256 -34.66 0.47 8.22
C ARG A 256 -33.29 0.07 8.77
N VAL A 257 -33.14 -1.19 9.20
CA VAL A 257 -31.87 -1.72 9.72
C VAL A 257 -30.81 -1.70 8.63
N ASN A 258 -31.17 -2.11 7.39
CA ASN A 258 -30.25 -2.12 6.27
C ASN A 258 -29.78 -0.72 5.89
N LEU A 259 -30.68 0.27 5.82
CA LEU A 259 -30.34 1.67 5.58
C LEU A 259 -29.35 2.19 6.64
N ARG A 260 -29.64 1.95 7.91
CA ARG A 260 -28.74 2.38 9.00
C ARG A 260 -27.38 1.74 8.89
N THR A 261 -27.31 0.45 8.55
CA THR A 261 -26.05 -0.29 8.41
C THR A 261 -25.22 0.22 7.22
N THR A 262 -25.84 0.42 6.06
CA THR A 262 -25.15 0.93 4.87
C THR A 262 -24.71 2.37 5.05
N MET A 263 -25.52 3.21 5.69
CA MET A 263 -25.17 4.59 6.04
C MET A 263 -23.96 4.64 6.98
N ASN A 264 -23.97 3.84 8.04
CA ASN A 264 -22.83 3.76 8.96
C ASN A 264 -21.54 3.28 8.28
N ARG A 265 -21.64 2.32 7.35
CA ARG A 265 -20.46 1.87 6.55
C ARG A 265 -19.90 3.01 5.70
N LEU A 266 -20.77 3.78 5.05
CA LEU A 266 -20.35 4.94 4.26
C LEU A 266 -19.72 6.00 5.16
N CYS A 267 -20.35 6.39 6.27
CA CYS A 267 -19.83 7.35 7.24
C CYS A 267 -18.45 6.95 7.76
N SER A 268 -18.29 5.71 8.23
CA SER A 268 -17.02 5.21 8.73
C SER A 268 -15.94 5.21 7.63
N TYR A 269 -16.31 4.90 6.38
CA TYR A 269 -15.35 4.88 5.28
C TYR A 269 -14.83 6.26 4.89
N ILE A 270 -15.69 7.29 4.93
CA ILE A 270 -15.32 8.70 4.65
C ILE A 270 -14.77 9.45 5.88
N GLY A 271 -14.55 8.74 6.99
CA GLY A 271 -13.95 9.31 8.21
C GLY A 271 -14.91 10.07 9.10
N TYR A 272 -16.23 9.88 8.93
CA TYR A 272 -17.23 10.46 9.84
C TYR A 272 -17.55 9.54 11.01
N GLN A 273 -18.11 10.12 12.07
CA GLN A 273 -18.57 9.37 13.23
C GLN A 273 -19.78 8.50 12.88
N GLU A 274 -19.89 7.37 13.56
CA GLU A 274 -21.07 6.51 13.47
C GLU A 274 -22.35 7.27 13.83
N ASN A 275 -23.45 6.92 13.18
CA ASN A 275 -24.76 7.56 13.31
C ASN A 275 -24.84 9.04 12.83
N THR A 276 -23.90 9.50 12.02
CA THR A 276 -24.06 10.78 11.32
C THR A 276 -25.17 10.64 10.27
N GLU A 277 -26.19 11.47 10.33
CA GLU A 277 -27.22 11.51 9.30
C GLU A 277 -26.69 12.25 8.06
N LEU A 278 -26.58 11.54 6.94
CA LEU A 278 -26.23 12.11 5.65
C LEU A 278 -27.47 12.16 4.77
N ASN A 279 -27.66 13.28 4.09
CA ASN A 279 -28.63 13.37 3.02
C ASN A 279 -27.89 13.29 1.68
N LEU A 280 -28.07 12.19 0.94
CA LEU A 280 -27.42 11.96 -0.33
C LEU A 280 -28.24 12.58 -1.46
N ILE A 281 -27.60 13.48 -2.24
CA ILE A 281 -28.15 13.98 -3.50
C ILE A 281 -27.74 13.00 -4.59
N ILE A 282 -28.72 12.51 -5.33
CA ILE A 282 -28.52 11.53 -6.38
C ILE A 282 -28.68 12.25 -7.71
N ASP A 283 -27.64 12.18 -8.51
CA ASP A 283 -27.72 12.53 -9.92
C ASP A 283 -27.87 11.25 -10.73
N TYR A 284 -29.02 11.08 -11.36
CA TYR A 284 -29.33 9.92 -12.21
C TYR A 284 -28.91 10.13 -13.67
N GLU A 285 -28.36 11.31 -14.01
CA GLU A 285 -27.91 11.56 -15.38
C GLU A 285 -26.63 10.78 -15.66
N ILE A 286 -26.66 10.04 -16.75
CA ILE A 286 -25.55 9.25 -17.24
C ILE A 286 -24.89 10.01 -18.38
N PRO A 287 -23.59 10.39 -18.23
CA PRO A 287 -22.88 11.11 -19.28
C PRO A 287 -22.80 10.30 -20.59
N ASP A 288 -22.85 11.01 -21.72
CA ASP A 288 -22.70 10.43 -23.04
C ASP A 288 -21.21 10.25 -23.37
N VAL A 289 -20.63 9.17 -22.89
CA VAL A 289 -19.23 8.83 -23.12
C VAL A 289 -19.16 7.47 -23.80
N THR A 290 -18.56 7.44 -24.98
CA THR A 290 -18.23 6.20 -25.71
C THR A 290 -16.71 6.05 -25.75
N LEU A 291 -16.21 4.87 -25.44
CA LEU A 291 -14.78 4.62 -25.35
C LEU A 291 -14.31 3.79 -26.55
N ASP A 292 -13.20 4.25 -27.17
CA ASP A 292 -12.46 3.43 -28.13
C ASP A 292 -11.45 2.54 -27.41
N TYR A 293 -11.44 1.26 -27.75
CA TYR A 293 -10.53 0.30 -27.13
C TYR A 293 -9.06 0.65 -27.33
N ASN A 294 -8.69 1.13 -28.53
CA ASN A 294 -7.29 1.43 -28.84
C ASN A 294 -6.79 2.63 -28.03
N ASP A 295 -7.61 3.68 -27.87
CA ASP A 295 -7.28 4.83 -27.01
C ASP A 295 -7.13 4.41 -25.54
N VAL A 296 -8.08 3.61 -25.04
CA VAL A 296 -8.03 3.08 -23.66
C VAL A 296 -6.78 2.23 -23.45
N LEU A 297 -6.45 1.33 -24.38
CA LEU A 297 -5.26 0.49 -24.28
C LEU A 297 -3.97 1.31 -24.30
N GLU A 298 -3.87 2.27 -25.20
CA GLU A 298 -2.70 3.14 -25.32
C GLU A 298 -2.46 3.92 -24.02
N ARG A 299 -3.49 4.59 -23.49
CA ARG A 299 -3.41 5.33 -22.23
C ARG A 299 -3.11 4.42 -21.05
N ALA A 300 -3.75 3.26 -20.98
CA ALA A 300 -3.49 2.29 -19.92
C ALA A 300 -2.05 1.81 -19.91
N LEU A 301 -1.44 1.57 -21.06
CA LEU A 301 -0.03 1.15 -21.15
C LEU A 301 0.95 2.31 -20.91
N GLN A 302 0.57 3.55 -21.23
CA GLN A 302 1.43 4.73 -21.02
C GLN A 302 1.37 5.23 -19.57
N ASN A 303 0.19 5.32 -18.97
CA ASN A 303 -0.04 6.01 -17.71
C ASN A 303 0.00 5.06 -16.50
N SER A 304 -0.49 3.80 -16.64
CA SER A 304 -0.54 2.88 -15.50
C SER A 304 0.83 2.33 -15.10
N SER A 305 0.91 1.76 -13.92
CA SER A 305 2.13 1.12 -13.41
C SER A 305 2.42 -0.23 -14.07
N PHE A 306 1.47 -0.81 -14.81
CA PHE A 306 1.52 -2.18 -15.32
C PHE A 306 2.77 -2.43 -16.19
N ARG A 307 2.99 -1.62 -17.21
CA ARG A 307 4.14 -1.76 -18.13
C ARG A 307 5.47 -1.63 -17.40
N LEU A 308 5.60 -0.63 -16.53
CA LEU A 308 6.84 -0.42 -15.76
C LEU A 308 7.13 -1.60 -14.82
N ARG A 309 6.10 -2.17 -14.19
CA ARG A 309 6.25 -3.38 -13.37
C ARG A 309 6.77 -4.55 -14.20
N GLN A 310 6.26 -4.75 -15.40
CA GLN A 310 6.77 -5.80 -16.29
C GLN A 310 8.24 -5.56 -16.65
N GLU A 311 8.61 -4.33 -17.04
CA GLU A 311 10.00 -3.99 -17.34
C GLU A 311 10.94 -4.27 -16.17
N VAL A 312 10.55 -3.91 -14.94
CA VAL A 312 11.35 -4.21 -13.73
C VAL A 312 11.49 -5.72 -13.52
N GLN A 313 10.43 -6.50 -13.74
CA GLN A 313 10.48 -7.96 -13.59
C GLN A 313 11.37 -8.61 -14.65
N TYR A 314 11.40 -8.11 -15.90
CA TYR A 314 12.36 -8.55 -16.92
C TYR A 314 13.80 -8.29 -16.47
N VAL A 315 14.10 -7.07 -16.01
CA VAL A 315 15.43 -6.68 -15.53
C VAL A 315 15.85 -7.54 -14.33
N GLN A 316 14.94 -7.81 -13.38
CA GLN A 316 15.21 -8.68 -12.22
C GLN A 316 15.48 -10.15 -12.63
N ALA A 317 14.76 -10.65 -13.62
CA ALA A 317 15.02 -12.00 -14.15
C ALA A 317 16.41 -12.09 -14.78
N ASP A 318 16.81 -11.10 -15.57
CA ASP A 318 18.14 -11.02 -16.18
C ASP A 318 19.25 -10.81 -15.14
N GLU A 319 18.98 -10.00 -14.10
CA GLU A 319 19.86 -9.81 -12.94
C GLU A 319 20.16 -11.15 -12.25
N ASN A 320 19.13 -11.97 -11.99
CA ASN A 320 19.30 -13.27 -11.33
C ASN A 320 20.16 -14.23 -12.16
N VAL A 321 19.98 -14.23 -13.49
CA VAL A 321 20.84 -15.01 -14.40
C VAL A 321 22.27 -14.50 -14.37
N ALA A 322 22.47 -13.18 -14.44
CA ALA A 322 23.81 -12.57 -14.39
C ALA A 322 24.51 -12.87 -13.06
N ARG A 323 23.77 -12.82 -11.94
CA ARG A 323 24.27 -13.18 -10.60
C ARG A 323 24.67 -14.67 -10.53
N ALA A 324 23.86 -15.56 -11.06
CA ALA A 324 24.16 -16.98 -11.10
C ALA A 324 25.40 -17.27 -11.97
N LYS A 325 25.56 -16.58 -13.10
CA LYS A 325 26.74 -16.69 -13.98
C LYS A 325 28.01 -16.17 -13.30
N ALA A 326 27.93 -15.00 -12.64
CA ALA A 326 29.05 -14.44 -11.89
C ALA A 326 29.52 -15.34 -10.73
N ASN A 327 28.58 -16.00 -10.05
CA ASN A 327 28.88 -16.88 -8.92
C ASN A 327 29.26 -18.32 -9.31
N ARG A 328 29.23 -18.67 -10.60
CA ARG A 328 29.57 -20.02 -11.09
C ARG A 328 31.04 -20.24 -11.22
N GLY A 329 31.80 -19.24 -11.66
CA GLY A 329 33.15 -19.38 -12.12
C GLY A 329 34.20 -18.78 -11.20
N LEU A 330 35.30 -18.37 -11.81
CA LEU A 330 36.37 -17.61 -11.15
C LEU A 330 35.78 -16.34 -10.53
N SER A 331 35.98 -16.14 -9.23
CA SER A 331 35.80 -14.84 -8.59
C SER A 331 37.16 -14.30 -8.13
N ALA A 332 37.38 -13.01 -8.38
CA ALA A 332 38.59 -12.34 -7.95
C ALA A 332 38.23 -10.99 -7.31
N SER A 333 38.89 -10.67 -6.23
CA SER A 333 38.78 -9.39 -5.56
C SER A 333 40.16 -8.78 -5.30
N LEU A 334 40.30 -7.53 -5.62
CA LEU A 334 41.44 -6.70 -5.26
C LEU A 334 41.11 -5.96 -3.95
N ASN A 335 42.00 -6.09 -2.97
CA ASN A 335 41.97 -5.35 -1.72
C ASN A 335 43.30 -4.62 -1.56
N THR A 336 43.24 -3.32 -1.46
CA THR A 336 44.42 -2.48 -1.24
C THR A 336 44.23 -1.61 -0.03
N ARG A 337 45.34 -1.46 0.72
CA ARG A 337 45.37 -0.52 1.85
C ARG A 337 46.68 0.22 1.83
N PHE A 338 46.64 1.52 1.84
CA PHE A 338 47.76 2.41 1.90
C PHE A 338 47.58 3.36 3.08
N GLY A 339 48.61 3.53 3.93
CA GLY A 339 48.50 4.40 5.05
C GLY A 339 49.74 4.40 5.92
N MET A 340 49.57 4.92 7.13
CA MET A 340 50.60 5.00 8.15
C MET A 340 50.06 4.43 9.46
N SER A 341 50.92 3.76 10.20
CA SER A 341 50.64 3.24 11.53
C SER A 341 51.75 3.52 12.53
N GLY A 342 51.38 3.75 13.77
CA GLY A 342 52.31 3.92 14.86
C GLY A 342 51.83 3.20 16.11
N SER A 343 52.81 2.72 16.91
CA SER A 343 52.51 2.08 18.20
C SER A 343 53.51 2.56 19.23
N ALA A 344 52.99 2.94 20.42
CA ALA A 344 53.83 3.39 21.56
C ALA A 344 53.09 3.17 22.89
N ASP A 345 53.81 3.25 23.99
CA ASP A 345 53.26 3.14 25.33
C ASP A 345 52.57 4.45 25.80
N LYS A 346 52.83 5.56 25.12
CA LYS A 346 52.17 6.85 25.35
C LYS A 346 51.45 7.33 24.11
N LEU A 347 50.28 7.93 24.32
CA LEU A 347 49.44 8.41 23.24
C LEU A 347 50.15 9.41 22.31
N GLY A 348 50.91 10.38 22.85
CA GLY A 348 51.63 11.37 22.04
C GLY A 348 52.69 10.75 21.13
N ASP A 349 53.42 9.79 21.64
CA ASP A 349 54.56 9.15 20.95
C ASP A 349 54.08 8.25 19.79
N THR A 350 52.83 7.81 19.84
CA THR A 350 52.20 6.96 18.78
C THR A 350 52.14 7.67 17.43
N PHE A 351 52.15 9.00 17.42
CA PHE A 351 52.07 9.81 16.20
C PHE A 351 53.42 10.33 15.71
N VAL A 352 54.49 10.12 16.47
CA VAL A 352 55.83 10.67 16.13
C VAL A 352 56.62 9.77 15.20
N GLN A 353 56.55 8.45 15.38
CA GLN A 353 57.27 7.47 14.56
C GLN A 353 56.33 6.61 13.78
N LEU A 354 55.65 7.23 12.81
CA LEU A 354 54.76 6.52 11.92
C LEU A 354 55.57 5.67 10.91
N LYS A 355 55.08 4.46 10.69
CA LYS A 355 55.61 3.53 9.67
C LYS A 355 54.61 3.42 8.53
N ASP A 356 55.13 3.39 7.32
CA ASP A 356 54.32 3.18 6.13
C ASP A 356 53.67 1.78 6.19
N GLN A 357 52.44 1.72 5.80
CA GLN A 357 51.67 0.51 5.71
C GLN A 357 51.08 0.37 4.31
N GLU A 358 51.61 -0.58 3.57
CA GLU A 358 51.15 -0.91 2.22
C GLU A 358 50.71 -2.36 2.18
N VAL A 359 49.47 -2.61 1.83
CA VAL A 359 48.92 -3.94 1.68
C VAL A 359 48.20 -4.01 0.34
N ILE A 360 48.68 -4.86 -0.55
CA ILE A 360 48.02 -5.13 -1.83
C ILE A 360 47.76 -6.62 -1.88
N GLY A 361 46.51 -7.02 -1.97
CA GLY A 361 46.13 -8.42 -2.04
C GLY A 361 45.12 -8.67 -3.16
N VAL A 362 45.37 -9.70 -3.94
CA VAL A 362 44.40 -10.23 -4.90
C VAL A 362 43.98 -11.58 -4.40
N SER A 363 42.70 -11.71 -4.07
CA SER A 363 42.10 -12.99 -3.69
C SER A 363 41.42 -13.60 -4.88
N LEU A 364 41.81 -14.85 -5.21
CA LEU A 364 41.21 -15.65 -6.27
C LEU A 364 40.50 -16.85 -5.65
N ASN A 365 39.27 -17.06 -6.07
CA ASN A 365 38.53 -18.27 -5.74
C ASN A 365 38.13 -18.98 -7.04
N ILE A 366 38.68 -20.14 -7.24
CA ILE A 366 38.47 -20.96 -8.44
C ILE A 366 37.85 -22.29 -8.01
N PRO A 367 36.58 -22.54 -8.30
CA PRO A 367 35.97 -23.84 -8.01
C PRO A 367 36.55 -24.89 -8.96
N ILE A 368 37.43 -25.76 -8.45
CA ILE A 368 38.08 -26.79 -9.24
C ILE A 368 37.15 -27.97 -9.52
N LEU A 369 36.36 -28.36 -8.51
CA LEU A 369 35.43 -29.47 -8.60
C LEU A 369 34.15 -29.15 -7.77
N ASP A 370 33.04 -28.90 -8.45
CA ASP A 370 31.74 -28.60 -7.84
C ASP A 370 30.66 -29.59 -8.26
N TRP A 371 31.03 -30.69 -8.92
CA TRP A 371 30.11 -31.71 -9.42
C TRP A 371 28.96 -31.15 -10.29
N GLY A 372 29.19 -30.02 -10.91
CA GLY A 372 28.22 -29.33 -11.76
C GLY A 372 27.21 -28.43 -11.03
N GLN A 373 27.39 -28.19 -9.73
CA GLN A 373 26.52 -27.34 -8.93
C GLN A 373 26.40 -25.92 -9.51
N GLY A 374 27.53 -25.30 -9.89
CA GLY A 374 27.53 -23.98 -10.50
C GLY A 374 26.78 -23.93 -11.84
N ARG A 375 26.96 -24.98 -12.67
CA ARG A 375 26.24 -25.14 -13.94
C ARG A 375 24.73 -25.33 -13.69
N GLY A 376 24.39 -26.16 -12.70
CA GLY A 376 23.02 -26.40 -12.31
C GLY A 376 22.30 -25.11 -11.87
N ARG A 377 22.97 -24.28 -11.02
CA ARG A 377 22.43 -22.97 -10.59
C ARG A 377 22.18 -22.00 -11.74
N VAL A 378 23.10 -21.94 -12.72
CA VAL A 378 22.91 -21.10 -13.91
C VAL A 378 21.73 -21.58 -14.74
N ARG A 379 21.63 -22.89 -15.02
CA ARG A 379 20.51 -23.45 -15.78
C ARG A 379 19.17 -23.26 -15.07
N MET A 380 19.15 -23.41 -13.75
CA MET A 380 17.95 -23.12 -12.94
C MET A 380 17.55 -21.65 -13.07
N ALA A 381 18.50 -20.71 -12.96
CA ALA A 381 18.21 -19.28 -13.12
C ALA A 381 17.73 -18.93 -14.53
N GLU A 382 18.32 -19.55 -15.57
CA GLU A 382 17.91 -19.38 -16.97
C GLU A 382 16.49 -19.93 -17.20
N ALA A 383 16.16 -21.11 -16.67
CA ALA A 383 14.82 -21.67 -16.74
C ALA A 383 13.79 -20.81 -16.00
N GLN A 384 14.15 -20.31 -14.79
CA GLN A 384 13.28 -19.41 -14.03
C GLN A 384 13.07 -18.08 -14.76
N ALA A 385 14.09 -17.52 -15.38
CA ALA A 385 13.97 -16.30 -16.18
C ALA A 385 13.05 -16.52 -17.39
N GLN A 386 13.14 -17.69 -18.07
CA GLN A 386 12.23 -18.02 -19.16
C GLN A 386 10.79 -18.20 -18.67
N THR A 387 10.60 -18.85 -17.52
CA THR A 387 9.26 -18.95 -16.88
C THR A 387 8.68 -17.57 -16.60
N THR A 388 9.48 -16.66 -16.03
CA THR A 388 9.06 -15.28 -15.78
C THR A 388 8.69 -14.57 -17.09
N ARG A 389 9.47 -14.70 -18.15
CA ARG A 389 9.15 -14.10 -19.46
C ARG A 389 7.82 -14.60 -20.01
N ASN A 390 7.59 -15.91 -19.98
CA ASN A 390 6.35 -16.50 -20.44
C ASN A 390 5.13 -16.01 -19.60
N GLN A 391 5.30 -15.88 -18.27
CA GLN A 391 4.28 -15.34 -17.39
C GLN A 391 3.96 -13.87 -17.68
N LEU A 392 4.99 -13.05 -17.97
CA LEU A 392 4.82 -11.65 -18.33
C LEU A 392 4.12 -11.49 -19.68
N GLU A 393 4.45 -12.32 -20.65
CA GLU A 393 3.80 -12.36 -21.95
C GLU A 393 2.31 -12.75 -21.80
N GLN A 394 2.02 -13.81 -21.03
CA GLN A 394 0.65 -14.18 -20.73
C GLN A 394 -0.10 -13.06 -20.00
N SER A 395 0.49 -12.43 -19.00
CA SER A 395 -0.14 -11.33 -18.26
C SER A 395 -0.44 -10.11 -19.14
N MET A 396 0.34 -9.87 -20.20
CA MET A 396 0.05 -8.83 -21.20
C MET A 396 -1.16 -9.19 -22.04
N ILE A 397 -1.29 -10.47 -22.43
CA ILE A 397 -2.46 -10.96 -23.18
C ILE A 397 -3.72 -10.82 -22.31
N ASP A 398 -3.64 -11.29 -21.06
CA ASP A 398 -4.76 -11.22 -20.12
C ASP A 398 -5.18 -9.77 -19.85
N TYR A 399 -4.21 -8.87 -19.64
CA TYR A 399 -4.48 -7.44 -19.42
C TYR A 399 -5.21 -6.78 -20.60
N ARG A 400 -4.80 -7.10 -21.83
CA ARG A 400 -5.47 -6.59 -23.05
C ARG A 400 -6.90 -7.13 -23.15
N GLN A 401 -7.10 -8.39 -22.83
CA GLN A 401 -8.42 -9.02 -22.88
C GLN A 401 -9.35 -8.46 -21.80
N ASP A 402 -8.82 -8.22 -20.60
CA ASP A 402 -9.58 -7.62 -19.50
C ASP A 402 -10.01 -6.18 -19.84
N LEU A 403 -9.09 -5.37 -20.39
CA LEU A 403 -9.42 -4.02 -20.86
C LEU A 403 -10.47 -4.04 -21.98
N TYR A 404 -10.32 -4.94 -22.96
CA TYR A 404 -11.30 -5.07 -24.03
C TYR A 404 -12.70 -5.38 -23.46
N THR A 405 -12.77 -6.33 -22.54
CA THR A 405 -14.02 -6.71 -21.89
C THR A 405 -14.62 -5.55 -21.11
N GLN A 406 -13.81 -4.79 -20.36
CA GLN A 406 -14.26 -3.62 -19.62
C GLN A 406 -14.81 -2.53 -20.54
N VAL A 407 -14.15 -2.24 -21.66
CA VAL A 407 -14.60 -1.23 -22.63
C VAL A 407 -15.93 -1.65 -23.29
N VAL A 408 -16.04 -2.91 -23.74
CA VAL A 408 -17.28 -3.42 -24.35
C VAL A 408 -18.43 -3.35 -23.35
N GLN A 409 -18.21 -3.81 -22.11
CA GLN A 409 -19.22 -3.74 -21.05
C GLN A 409 -19.63 -2.31 -20.73
N PHE A 410 -18.68 -1.39 -20.63
CA PHE A 410 -18.97 0.02 -20.35
C PHE A 410 -19.82 0.67 -21.44
N ASN A 411 -19.46 0.48 -22.70
CA ASN A 411 -20.19 1.06 -23.82
C ASN A 411 -21.65 0.56 -23.92
N ASP A 412 -21.92 -0.67 -23.48
CA ASP A 412 -23.28 -1.24 -23.45
C ASP A 412 -24.10 -0.78 -22.24
N GLN A 413 -23.43 -0.36 -21.13
CA GLN A 413 -24.11 -0.04 -19.87
C GLN A 413 -25.07 1.13 -19.97
N ARG A 414 -24.76 2.15 -20.79
CA ARG A 414 -25.67 3.29 -21.00
C ARG A 414 -27.03 2.82 -21.52
N SER A 415 -27.03 2.03 -22.60
CA SER A 415 -28.25 1.45 -23.16
C SER A 415 -29.00 0.58 -22.14
N GLN A 416 -28.25 -0.21 -21.36
CA GLN A 416 -28.86 -1.01 -20.28
C GLN A 416 -29.51 -0.14 -19.20
N CYS A 417 -28.93 0.99 -18.83
CA CYS A 417 -29.52 1.92 -17.89
C CYS A 417 -30.80 2.57 -18.42
N GLU A 418 -30.79 2.99 -19.69
CA GLU A 418 -31.98 3.58 -20.36
C GLU A 418 -33.14 2.57 -20.43
N ILE A 419 -32.87 1.33 -20.82
CA ILE A 419 -33.84 0.24 -20.86
C ILE A 419 -34.37 -0.05 -19.44
N ALA A 420 -33.50 -0.15 -18.45
CA ALA A 420 -33.87 -0.44 -17.07
C ALA A 420 -34.71 0.71 -16.45
N ARG A 421 -34.38 1.96 -16.77
CA ARG A 421 -35.16 3.13 -16.38
C ARG A 421 -36.59 3.03 -16.96
N ARG A 422 -36.70 2.80 -18.26
CA ARG A 422 -38.00 2.68 -18.93
C ARG A 422 -38.84 1.52 -18.36
N ALA A 423 -38.17 0.41 -18.02
CA ALA A 423 -38.85 -0.74 -17.40
C ALA A 423 -39.33 -0.39 -15.97
N ALA A 424 -38.57 0.36 -15.21
CA ALA A 424 -38.94 0.82 -13.87
C ALA A 424 -40.14 1.79 -13.92
N ASP A 425 -40.13 2.76 -14.84
CA ASP A 425 -41.20 3.73 -15.04
C ASP A 425 -42.53 3.03 -15.38
N LEU A 426 -42.49 2.08 -16.33
CA LEU A 426 -43.67 1.30 -16.74
C LEU A 426 -44.18 0.37 -15.64
N ALA A 427 -43.27 -0.21 -14.84
CA ALA A 427 -43.67 -1.08 -13.75
C ALA A 427 -44.32 -0.27 -12.60
N ASP A 428 -43.84 0.94 -12.35
CA ASP A 428 -44.44 1.84 -11.35
C ASP A 428 -45.84 2.29 -11.82
N GLU A 429 -45.98 2.75 -13.06
CA GLU A 429 -47.31 3.08 -13.65
C GLU A 429 -48.27 1.92 -13.59
N SER A 430 -47.82 0.71 -13.92
CA SER A 430 -48.63 -0.52 -13.87
C SER A 430 -49.09 -0.83 -12.44
N TYR A 431 -48.25 -0.64 -11.45
CA TYR A 431 -48.61 -0.83 -10.04
C TYR A 431 -49.61 0.21 -9.55
N GLU A 432 -49.47 1.49 -9.90
CA GLU A 432 -50.43 2.55 -9.55
C GLU A 432 -51.81 2.28 -10.17
N LEU A 433 -51.87 1.81 -11.41
CA LEU A 433 -53.14 1.37 -12.04
C LEU A 433 -53.74 0.16 -11.32
N ALA A 434 -52.91 -0.81 -10.93
CA ALA A 434 -53.32 -1.99 -10.20
C ALA A 434 -53.96 -1.64 -8.83
N LEU A 435 -53.38 -0.67 -8.11
CA LEU A 435 -53.94 -0.14 -6.85
C LEU A 435 -55.37 0.41 -7.04
N LYS A 436 -55.59 1.18 -8.10
CA LYS A 436 -56.91 1.72 -8.45
C LYS A 436 -57.90 0.59 -8.77
N ASN A 437 -57.47 -0.41 -9.59
CA ASN A 437 -58.29 -1.55 -9.98
C ASN A 437 -58.63 -2.47 -8.79
N PHE A 438 -57.73 -2.65 -7.87
CA PHE A 438 -57.97 -3.37 -6.61
C PHE A 438 -58.97 -2.61 -5.76
N GLY A 439 -58.88 -1.27 -5.68
CA GLY A 439 -59.84 -0.42 -5.04
C GLY A 439 -61.27 -0.55 -5.59
N SER A 440 -61.46 -0.73 -6.89
CA SER A 440 -62.74 -0.96 -7.56
C SER A 440 -63.22 -2.41 -7.47
N GLY A 441 -62.41 -3.34 -6.98
CA GLY A 441 -62.78 -4.77 -6.87
C GLY A 441 -62.57 -5.58 -8.16
N SER A 442 -61.96 -4.98 -9.19
CA SER A 442 -61.71 -5.67 -10.49
C SER A 442 -60.36 -6.45 -10.53
N MET A 443 -59.63 -6.47 -9.42
CA MET A 443 -58.34 -7.17 -9.32
C MET A 443 -58.24 -7.94 -7.99
N THR A 444 -57.55 -9.07 -8.02
CA THR A 444 -57.28 -9.87 -6.80
C THR A 444 -56.00 -9.37 -6.05
N MET A 445 -55.90 -9.70 -4.75
CA MET A 445 -54.75 -9.35 -3.92
C MET A 445 -53.46 -9.96 -4.47
N THR A 446 -53.50 -11.24 -4.90
CA THR A 446 -52.35 -11.92 -5.48
C THR A 446 -51.82 -11.24 -6.75
N GLN A 447 -52.71 -10.74 -7.61
CA GLN A 447 -52.30 -9.95 -8.79
C GLN A 447 -51.66 -8.60 -8.41
N LEU A 448 -52.19 -7.94 -7.41
CA LEU A 448 -51.62 -6.70 -6.91
C LEU A 448 -50.19 -6.91 -6.32
N ASP A 449 -50.02 -7.97 -5.54
CA ASP A 449 -48.71 -8.32 -4.95
C ASP A 449 -47.68 -8.69 -6.04
N GLN A 450 -48.10 -9.44 -7.09
CA GLN A 450 -47.21 -9.73 -8.22
C GLN A 450 -46.75 -8.47 -8.97
N LEU A 451 -47.59 -7.45 -9.11
CA LEU A 451 -47.22 -6.20 -9.76
C LEU A 451 -46.37 -5.34 -8.86
N LYS A 452 -46.59 -5.38 -7.55
CA LYS A 452 -45.69 -4.76 -6.56
C LYS A 452 -44.28 -5.35 -6.66
N ASP A 453 -44.17 -6.68 -6.63
CA ASP A 453 -42.87 -7.37 -6.71
C ASP A 453 -42.12 -7.03 -8.02
N LYS A 454 -42.86 -7.00 -9.17
CA LYS A 454 -42.32 -6.60 -10.46
C LYS A 454 -41.78 -5.15 -10.44
N ARG A 455 -42.54 -4.22 -9.84
CA ARG A 455 -42.10 -2.83 -9.68
C ARG A 455 -40.82 -2.76 -8.83
N ASP A 456 -40.82 -3.38 -7.67
CA ASP A 456 -39.69 -3.36 -6.74
C ASP A 456 -38.43 -3.98 -7.38
N GLN A 457 -38.59 -5.03 -8.14
CA GLN A 457 -37.51 -5.67 -8.91
C GLN A 457 -37.00 -4.78 -10.05
N ALA A 458 -37.88 -4.12 -10.80
CA ALA A 458 -37.50 -3.22 -11.89
C ALA A 458 -36.72 -2.01 -11.39
N VAL A 459 -37.19 -1.36 -10.33
CA VAL A 459 -36.49 -0.22 -9.70
C VAL A 459 -35.13 -0.64 -9.12
N SER A 460 -35.07 -1.79 -8.44
CA SER A 460 -33.80 -2.32 -7.92
C SER A 460 -32.81 -2.64 -9.05
N SER A 461 -33.30 -3.19 -10.18
CA SER A 461 -32.50 -3.42 -11.38
C SER A 461 -31.94 -2.12 -11.96
N TYR A 462 -32.77 -1.08 -12.09
CA TYR A 462 -32.33 0.23 -12.57
C TYR A 462 -31.22 0.81 -11.71
N LEU A 463 -31.40 0.87 -10.38
CA LEU A 463 -30.37 1.36 -9.45
C LEU A 463 -29.06 0.56 -9.56
N SER A 464 -29.19 -0.76 -9.71
CA SER A 464 -28.03 -1.63 -9.91
C SER A 464 -27.27 -1.34 -11.23
N LYS A 465 -27.99 -1.02 -12.31
CA LYS A 465 -27.37 -0.65 -13.59
C LYS A 465 -26.65 0.69 -13.51
N VAL A 466 -27.25 1.70 -12.87
CA VAL A 466 -26.61 2.99 -12.65
C VAL A 466 -25.36 2.86 -11.78
N ALA A 467 -25.46 2.10 -10.68
CA ALA A 467 -24.29 1.78 -9.84
C ALA A 467 -23.18 1.06 -10.64
N GLY A 468 -23.57 0.11 -11.50
CA GLY A 468 -22.68 -0.60 -12.40
C GLY A 468 -21.95 0.32 -13.36
N PHE A 469 -22.65 1.28 -13.98
CA PHE A 469 -22.05 2.27 -14.87
C PHE A 469 -20.93 3.06 -14.17
N TRP A 470 -21.22 3.63 -13.03
CA TRP A 470 -20.24 4.42 -12.28
C TRP A 470 -19.05 3.57 -11.78
N ASN A 471 -19.30 2.35 -11.33
CA ASN A 471 -18.24 1.41 -10.95
C ASN A 471 -17.31 1.07 -12.12
N SER A 472 -17.87 0.81 -13.30
CA SER A 472 -17.11 0.53 -14.50
C SER A 472 -16.33 1.75 -14.98
N TYR A 473 -16.95 2.94 -14.93
CA TYR A 473 -16.28 4.19 -15.26
C TYR A 473 -15.02 4.43 -14.40
N PHE A 474 -15.15 4.31 -13.08
CA PHE A 474 -13.99 4.45 -12.17
C PHE A 474 -12.99 3.29 -12.31
N GLY A 475 -13.43 2.11 -12.72
CA GLY A 475 -12.55 1.00 -13.11
C GLY A 475 -11.66 1.36 -14.30
N ILE A 476 -12.22 1.98 -15.34
CA ILE A 476 -11.47 2.44 -16.51
C ILE A 476 -10.57 3.62 -16.18
N ARG A 477 -11.04 4.62 -15.39
CA ARG A 477 -10.19 5.70 -14.87
C ARG A 477 -8.96 5.18 -14.15
N ARG A 478 -9.13 4.18 -13.29
CA ARG A 478 -8.02 3.53 -12.59
C ARG A 478 -7.04 2.84 -13.53
N ALA A 479 -7.55 2.19 -14.59
CA ALA A 479 -6.71 1.47 -15.55
C ALA A 479 -5.93 2.42 -16.46
N THR A 480 -6.52 3.56 -16.82
CA THR A 480 -5.94 4.53 -17.77
C THR A 480 -5.29 5.74 -17.11
N LEU A 481 -5.61 6.00 -15.82
CA LEU A 481 -5.30 7.24 -15.10
C LEU A 481 -5.72 8.49 -15.88
N TYR A 482 -6.86 8.39 -16.58
CA TYR A 482 -7.44 9.43 -17.39
C TYR A 482 -8.95 9.55 -17.11
N ASP A 483 -9.42 10.77 -16.98
CA ASP A 483 -10.84 11.07 -16.80
C ASP A 483 -11.47 11.41 -18.15
N TYR A 484 -12.27 10.50 -18.69
CA TYR A 484 -12.93 10.64 -19.99
C TYR A 484 -14.09 11.65 -19.98
N ILE A 485 -14.62 12.02 -18.80
CA ILE A 485 -15.68 13.04 -18.70
C ILE A 485 -15.06 14.43 -18.74
N SER A 486 -14.00 14.67 -17.97
CA SER A 486 -13.31 15.97 -17.94
C SER A 486 -12.27 16.12 -19.04
N GLY A 487 -11.83 15.04 -19.69
CA GLY A 487 -10.82 15.04 -20.72
C GLY A 487 -9.41 15.31 -20.19
N THR A 488 -9.10 14.98 -18.94
CA THR A 488 -7.84 15.32 -18.28
C THR A 488 -7.13 14.10 -17.70
N ASP A 489 -5.79 14.15 -17.69
CA ASP A 489 -4.98 13.14 -16.99
C ASP A 489 -5.10 13.31 -15.48
N ILE A 490 -5.22 12.18 -14.79
CA ILE A 490 -5.28 12.14 -13.34
C ILE A 490 -3.86 12.20 -12.79
N SER A 491 -3.52 13.29 -12.10
CA SER A 491 -2.20 13.53 -11.53
C SER A 491 -2.28 13.84 -10.03
N ALA A 492 -1.16 13.69 -9.33
CA ALA A 492 -1.04 14.03 -7.92
C ALA A 492 0.16 14.94 -7.66
N GLU A 493 0.03 15.84 -6.68
CA GLU A 493 1.13 16.70 -6.23
C GLU A 493 2.01 15.94 -5.24
N PHE A 494 2.92 15.11 -5.74
CA PHE A 494 3.76 14.21 -4.94
C PHE A 494 4.61 14.91 -3.89
N ASP A 495 5.06 16.14 -4.15
CA ASP A 495 5.91 16.90 -3.23
C ASP A 495 5.16 17.32 -1.95
N LYS A 496 3.83 17.45 -2.02
CA LYS A 496 3.00 17.75 -0.85
C LYS A 496 2.74 16.51 0.02
N LEU A 497 2.84 15.32 -0.57
CA LEU A 497 2.56 14.06 0.15
C LEU A 497 3.71 13.61 1.07
N VAL A 498 4.88 14.19 0.92
CA VAL A 498 6.11 13.78 1.62
C VAL A 498 6.56 14.81 2.66
N LYS A 499 5.92 15.96 2.68
CA LYS A 499 6.11 17.01 3.70
C LYS A 499 5.32 16.69 4.96
#